data_0e09ddfa29d6458e7fc2c92ebfab8a30
#
_entry.id   0e09ddfa29d6458e7fc2c92ebfab8a30
#
_cell.length_a   1.000
_cell.length_b   1.000
_cell.length_c   1.000
_cell.angle_alpha   90.00
_cell.angle_beta   90.00
_cell.angle_gamma   90.00
#
_symmetry.space_group_name_H-M   'P 1'
#
loop_
_entity.id
_entity.type
_entity.pdbx_description
1 polymer ?
#
loop_
_entity_poly.entity_id
_entity_poly.type
_entity_poly.pdbx_seq_one_letter_code
_entity_poly.pdbx_strand_id
1 'polypeptide(L)' 'MQPDDLEKLVNWKMPFGKYKGRLLADLPGHYLNWFARNGFPPGEIGRLLALLQE' A
#
# COMPACT_ATOMS: atom_id res chain seq x y z
N MET A 1 0.26 -13.95 -3.71
CA MET A 1 1.04 -12.80 -4.22
C MET A 1 1.82 -13.18 -5.44
N GLN A 2 1.78 -12.35 -6.47
CA GLN A 2 2.51 -12.57 -7.70
C GLN A 2 3.93 -11.99 -7.58
N PRO A 3 4.91 -12.54 -8.33
CA PRO A 3 6.25 -11.93 -8.32
C PRO A 3 6.25 -10.45 -8.68
N ASP A 4 5.39 -10.04 -9.62
CA ASP A 4 5.27 -8.64 -10.01
C ASP A 4 4.79 -7.76 -8.85
N ASP A 5 3.96 -8.30 -7.97
CA ASP A 5 3.44 -7.56 -6.83
C ASP A 5 4.57 -7.19 -5.86
N LEU A 6 5.48 -8.12 -5.62
CA LEU A 6 6.62 -7.86 -4.74
C LEU A 6 7.48 -6.73 -5.29
N GLU A 7 7.74 -6.76 -6.59
CA GLU A 7 8.52 -5.70 -7.23
C GLU A 7 7.81 -4.35 -7.12
N LYS A 8 6.50 -4.31 -7.30
CA LYS A 8 5.73 -3.09 -7.15
C LYS A 8 5.79 -2.56 -5.73
N LEU A 9 5.67 -3.44 -4.74
CA LEU A 9 5.68 -3.02 -3.34
C LEU A 9 6.98 -2.33 -2.94
N VAL A 10 8.10 -2.72 -3.53
CA VAL A 10 9.40 -2.13 -3.19
C VAL A 10 9.78 -0.96 -4.09
N ASN A 11 9.05 -0.71 -5.17
CA ASN A 11 9.38 0.35 -6.13
C ASN A 11 8.33 1.44 -6.25
N TRP A 12 7.07 1.14 -5.97
CA TRP A 12 6.00 2.13 -6.09
C TRP A 12 5.95 3.02 -4.87
N LYS A 13 5.66 4.29 -5.11
CA LYS A 13 5.50 5.27 -4.04
C LYS A 13 4.03 5.53 -3.79
N MET A 14 3.70 5.89 -2.55
CA MET A 14 2.34 6.25 -2.19
C MET A 14 1.93 7.48 -2.99
N PRO A 15 0.82 7.42 -3.74
CA PRO A 15 0.45 8.50 -4.64
C PRO A 15 -0.30 9.66 -3.98
N PHE A 16 -0.74 9.49 -2.74
CA PHE A 16 -1.54 10.52 -2.07
C PHE A 16 -1.46 10.37 -0.56
N GLY A 17 -2.02 11.32 0.14
CA GLY A 17 -2.19 11.26 1.58
C GLY A 17 -0.97 11.68 2.36
N LYS A 18 -0.99 11.36 3.66
CA LYS A 18 0.03 11.75 4.61
C LYS A 18 1.44 11.26 4.23
N TYR A 19 1.50 10.08 3.63
CA TYR A 19 2.78 9.44 3.30
C TYR A 19 3.08 9.48 1.80
N LYS A 20 2.51 10.45 1.09
CA LYS A 20 2.77 10.60 -0.33
C LYS A 20 4.27 10.67 -0.60
N GLY A 21 4.72 9.89 -1.60
CA GLY A 21 6.13 9.85 -1.99
C GLY A 21 6.94 8.79 -1.27
N ARG A 22 6.39 8.17 -0.22
CA ARG A 22 7.08 7.11 0.48
C ARG A 22 6.83 5.77 -0.23
N LEU A 23 7.84 4.90 -0.24
CA LEU A 23 7.67 3.58 -0.86
C LEU A 23 6.58 2.79 -0.13
N LEU A 24 5.82 2.00 -0.88
CA LEU A 24 4.72 1.23 -0.29
C LEU A 24 5.22 0.30 0.82
N ALA A 25 6.36 -0.35 0.61
CA ALA A 25 6.91 -1.26 1.61
C ALA A 25 7.37 -0.55 2.89
N ASP A 26 7.52 0.77 2.84
CA ASP A 26 7.96 1.57 3.99
C ASP A 26 6.81 2.20 4.77
N LEU A 27 5.57 1.92 4.38
CA LEU A 27 4.42 2.51 5.06
C LEU A 27 4.27 1.89 6.46
N PRO A 28 3.98 2.71 7.48
CA PRO A 28 3.82 2.18 8.84
C PRO A 28 2.55 1.36 9.00
N GLY A 29 2.59 0.39 9.91
CA GLY A 29 1.48 -0.51 10.12
C GLY A 29 0.19 0.19 10.52
N HIS A 30 0.28 1.25 11.34
CA HIS A 30 -0.93 1.95 11.77
C HIS A 30 -1.65 2.64 10.62
N TYR A 31 -0.90 3.07 9.60
CA TYR A 31 -1.49 3.67 8.41
C TYR A 31 -2.23 2.62 7.58
N LEU A 32 -1.63 1.44 7.44
CA LEU A 32 -2.27 0.34 6.74
C LEU A 32 -3.53 -0.13 7.47
N ASN A 33 -3.48 -0.15 8.81
CA ASN A 33 -4.65 -0.51 9.62
C ASN A 33 -5.79 0.47 9.41
N TRP A 34 -5.47 1.75 9.21
CA TRP A 34 -6.48 2.75 8.95
C TRP A 34 -7.27 2.40 7.68
N PHE A 35 -6.56 1.99 6.62
CA PHE A 35 -7.22 1.57 5.38
C PHE A 35 -8.07 0.32 5.60
N ALA A 36 -7.58 -0.61 6.41
CA ALA A 36 -8.34 -1.84 6.68
C ALA A 36 -9.68 -1.53 7.35
N ARG A 37 -9.73 -0.49 8.18
CA ARG A 37 -10.95 -0.10 8.87
C ARG A 37 -11.87 0.73 8.00
N ASN A 38 -11.31 1.61 7.19
CA ASN A 38 -12.08 2.60 6.44
C ASN A 38 -12.28 2.24 4.97
N GLY A 39 -11.60 1.20 4.52
CA GLY A 39 -11.70 0.75 3.14
C GLY A 39 -10.45 1.14 2.35
N PHE A 40 -9.99 0.22 1.51
CA PHE A 40 -8.85 0.48 0.64
C PHE A 40 -9.30 1.27 -0.57
N PRO A 41 -8.41 2.11 -1.15
CA PRO A 41 -8.74 2.84 -2.36
C PRO A 41 -8.94 1.88 -3.54
N PRO A 42 -9.67 2.31 -4.57
CA PRO A 42 -9.89 1.46 -5.74
C PRO A 42 -8.61 1.30 -6.56
N GLY A 43 -8.63 0.29 -7.43
CA GLY A 43 -7.55 0.07 -8.37
C GLY A 43 -6.36 -0.68 -7.81
N GLU A 44 -5.27 -0.64 -8.54
CA GLU A 44 -4.07 -1.40 -8.21
C GLU A 44 -3.45 -0.97 -6.87
N ILE A 45 -3.49 0.32 -6.57
CA ILE A 45 -2.91 0.78 -5.32
C ILE A 45 -3.63 0.17 -4.11
N GLY A 46 -4.95 0.06 -4.17
CA GLY A 46 -5.72 -0.54 -3.09
C GLY A 46 -5.40 -2.01 -2.92
N ARG A 47 -5.24 -2.73 -4.02
CA ARG A 47 -4.88 -4.14 -3.99
C ARG A 47 -3.52 -4.35 -3.34
N LEU A 48 -2.55 -3.49 -3.69
CA LEU A 48 -1.21 -3.60 -3.13
C LEU A 48 -1.18 -3.25 -1.64
N LEU A 49 -1.94 -2.24 -1.23
CA LEU A 49 -2.04 -1.89 0.17
C LEU A 49 -2.66 -3.02 1.00
N ALA A 50 -3.65 -3.70 0.43
CA ALA A 50 -4.26 -4.84 1.10
C ALA A 50 -3.27 -5.99 1.27
N LEU A 51 -2.40 -6.21 0.29
CA LEU A 51 -1.36 -7.23 0.40
C LEU A 51 -0.38 -6.93 1.53
N LEU A 52 -0.04 -5.65 1.70
CA LEU A 52 0.86 -5.25 2.78
C LEU A 52 0.24 -5.48 4.15
N GLN A 53 -1.08 -5.43 4.25
CA GLN A 53 -1.78 -5.60 5.50
C GLN A 53 -1.83 -7.07 5.94
N GLU A 54 -1.71 -7.98 5.00
CA GLU A 54 -1.67 -9.39 5.34
C GLU A 54 -0.40 -9.72 6.11
#